data_44e87255a32cdf36da39b7af91dce302
#
_entry.id   44e87255a32cdf36da39b7af91dce302
#
_cell.length_a   1.000
_cell.length_b   1.000
_cell.length_c   1.000
_cell.angle_alpha   90.00
_cell.angle_beta   90.00
_cell.angle_gamma   90.00
#
_symmetry.space_group_name_H-M   'P 1'
#
loop_
_entity.id
_entity.type
_entity.pdbx_description
1 polymer ?
#
loop_
_entity_poly.entity_id
_entity_poly.type
_entity_poly.pdbx_seq_one_letter_code
_entity_poly.pdbx_strand_id
1 'polypeptide(L)'
;VHATVYLNGCLMKHNFCGYTSFEVDITDYAEFERENTLAVYVNTDEHEGWWYEGGGIYRSVWLEKTELVSVERYGVFVKPVHNGGNNWNVPVSVEIRNDDKKPKRVKTVVSIIDRNGKEVISAEKSALTNVGEITTVKFDLLASGVKLWSPDEPNMYVAVTKLFVGNKQTDEYVARFGFRYYVLDSDKGLFINDKHYKIKGLCGHADCGLTGKAVPDNIHRYKVRIMKEMGANGYRTSHYMQAEALMDALDENGFIVMDETRWFESTDEGREQLRALVRRDRNRPSVFFWSVGNEEPFHATEKGRRICRSLINFVRKLDDSRTIMSAVSFTPDKATVYDELDAIGINYNWHTYEGLHKKYPDKAVFASECCATGTTRGWYFAADPNRGYLPAYDRDSSVDFKGREFTWKFLDGNDWLLGGYQWIAFEHRGEAIWPRLCSQSGAVDLFMQKKDAFYQNKSHWTDEPMVHLLPHWNFAGFEGMPIRVVAYTNCDEIELFRNGKSVGRQKIEKHGHGEWEVPYAA
;
A
#
# COMPACT_ATOMS: atom_id res chain seq x y z
N VAL A 1 -15.09 8.65 12.77
CA VAL A 1 -15.36 7.35 12.17
C VAL A 1 -16.60 7.41 11.30
N HIS A 2 -17.74 7.86 11.83
CA HIS A 2 -18.97 8.03 11.07
C HIS A 2 -19.12 9.47 10.59
N ALA A 3 -19.61 9.65 9.37
CA ALA A 3 -19.90 10.96 8.81
C ALA A 3 -21.33 11.03 8.30
N THR A 4 -22.05 12.10 8.68
CA THR A 4 -23.41 12.38 8.18
C THR A 4 -23.37 13.69 7.41
N VAL A 5 -23.77 13.66 6.15
CA VAL A 5 -23.74 14.81 5.24
C VAL A 5 -25.13 15.39 5.07
N TYR A 6 -25.21 16.71 5.20
CA TYR A 6 -26.43 17.49 4.98
C TYR A 6 -26.15 18.57 3.92
N LEU A 7 -27.08 18.77 3.01
CA LEU A 7 -27.11 19.91 2.11
C LEU A 7 -28.38 20.74 2.36
N ASN A 8 -28.24 22.04 2.65
CA ASN A 8 -29.36 22.94 2.90
C ASN A 8 -30.35 22.40 3.95
N GLY A 9 -29.84 21.68 4.97
CA GLY A 9 -30.63 21.06 6.02
C GLY A 9 -31.21 19.68 5.68
N CYS A 10 -31.10 19.22 4.43
CA CYS A 10 -31.57 17.90 4.01
C CYS A 10 -30.48 16.85 4.26
N LEU A 11 -30.82 15.72 4.90
CA LEU A 11 -29.93 14.58 5.06
C LEU A 11 -29.66 13.94 3.70
N MET A 12 -28.38 13.91 3.30
CA MET A 12 -27.95 13.35 2.03
C MET A 12 -27.38 11.94 2.14
N LYS A 13 -26.50 11.72 3.11
CA LYS A 13 -25.84 10.41 3.29
C LYS A 13 -25.33 10.23 4.71
N HIS A 14 -25.33 8.98 5.16
CA HIS A 14 -24.57 8.52 6.30
C HIS A 14 -23.48 7.55 5.83
N ASN A 15 -22.22 7.77 6.23
CA ASN A 15 -21.08 6.93 5.90
C ASN A 15 -20.49 6.33 7.17
N PHE A 16 -20.30 5.02 7.20
CA PHE A 16 -19.92 4.25 8.38
C PHE A 16 -18.41 4.01 8.54
N CYS A 17 -17.59 4.37 7.57
CA CYS A 17 -16.14 4.18 7.65
C CYS A 17 -15.38 5.49 7.49
N GLY A 18 -14.47 5.77 8.43
CA GLY A 18 -13.63 6.98 8.41
C GLY A 18 -12.49 6.95 7.38
N TYR A 19 -12.26 5.84 6.70
CA TYR A 19 -11.08 5.68 5.82
C TYR A 19 -11.42 5.58 4.34
N THR A 20 -12.64 5.22 4.00
CA THR A 20 -13.07 5.03 2.62
C THR A 20 -13.70 6.30 2.07
N SER A 21 -13.31 6.72 0.88
CA SER A 21 -13.99 7.83 0.19
C SER A 21 -15.41 7.43 -0.21
N PHE A 22 -16.31 8.41 -0.16
CA PHE A 22 -17.70 8.23 -0.53
C PHE A 22 -18.20 9.42 -1.35
N GLU A 23 -19.31 9.24 -2.03
CA GLU A 23 -19.92 10.21 -2.93
C GLU A 23 -21.33 10.54 -2.48
N VAL A 24 -21.74 11.77 -2.79
CA VAL A 24 -23.09 12.28 -2.53
C VAL A 24 -23.55 13.03 -3.77
N ASP A 25 -24.59 12.52 -4.44
CA ASP A 25 -25.23 13.27 -5.52
C ASP A 25 -26.10 14.36 -4.92
N ILE A 26 -25.78 15.60 -5.24
CA ILE A 26 -26.47 16.78 -4.72
C ILE A 26 -27.32 17.48 -5.80
N THR A 27 -27.44 16.92 -6.98
CA THR A 27 -28.03 17.55 -8.17
C THR A 27 -29.43 18.07 -7.91
N ASP A 28 -30.31 17.27 -7.30
CA ASP A 28 -31.71 17.63 -7.05
C ASP A 28 -31.90 18.58 -5.85
N TYR A 29 -30.88 18.70 -4.98
CA TYR A 29 -30.96 19.47 -3.74
C TYR A 29 -30.18 20.79 -3.77
N ALA A 30 -29.31 20.95 -4.80
CA ALA A 30 -28.53 22.15 -4.97
C ALA A 30 -29.42 23.31 -5.44
N GLU A 31 -29.32 24.45 -4.76
CA GLU A 31 -29.97 25.69 -5.17
C GLU A 31 -29.04 26.45 -6.12
N PHE A 32 -29.45 26.57 -7.40
CA PHE A 32 -28.70 27.32 -8.39
C PHE A 32 -28.90 28.82 -8.16
N GLU A 33 -27.85 29.62 -8.39
CA GLU A 33 -27.83 31.08 -8.20
C GLU A 33 -27.96 31.55 -6.75
N ARG A 34 -27.82 30.65 -5.76
CA ARG A 34 -27.82 30.93 -4.33
C ARG A 34 -26.67 30.24 -3.63
N GLU A 35 -26.43 30.64 -2.39
CA GLU A 35 -25.51 29.92 -1.51
C GLU A 35 -26.10 28.57 -1.10
N ASN A 36 -25.26 27.55 -1.13
CA ASN A 36 -25.59 26.23 -0.62
C ASN A 36 -24.75 25.94 0.62
N THR A 37 -25.37 25.50 1.68
CA THR A 37 -24.69 25.13 2.92
C THR A 37 -24.51 23.61 2.97
N LEU A 38 -23.25 23.16 2.86
CA LEU A 38 -22.86 21.78 3.10
C LEU A 38 -22.42 21.64 4.55
N ALA A 39 -23.13 20.83 5.34
CA ALA A 39 -22.77 20.51 6.71
C ALA A 39 -22.39 19.03 6.82
N VAL A 40 -21.28 18.73 7.51
CA VAL A 40 -20.82 17.37 7.76
C VAL A 40 -20.70 17.16 9.27
N TYR A 41 -21.55 16.32 9.83
CA TYR A 41 -21.44 15.87 11.21
C TYR A 41 -20.53 14.65 11.27
N VAL A 42 -19.46 14.74 12.06
CA VAL A 42 -18.50 13.63 12.25
C VAL A 42 -18.62 13.12 13.68
N ASN A 43 -18.93 11.84 13.82
CA ASN A 43 -18.95 11.13 15.10
C ASN A 43 -17.68 10.29 15.24
N THR A 44 -16.98 10.45 16.38
CA THR A 44 -15.74 9.74 16.72
C THR A 44 -15.84 8.97 18.04
N ASP A 45 -17.06 8.68 18.51
CA ASP A 45 -17.29 7.98 19.78
C ASP A 45 -16.85 6.51 19.70
N GLU A 46 -16.88 5.93 18.49
CA GLU A 46 -16.41 4.58 18.22
C GLU A 46 -15.04 4.60 17.56
N HIS A 47 -14.27 3.51 17.67
CA HIS A 47 -13.01 3.33 17.01
C HIS A 47 -12.98 2.00 16.24
N GLU A 48 -12.28 2.01 15.11
CA GLU A 48 -12.23 0.90 14.16
C GLU A 48 -10.95 0.06 14.28
N GLY A 49 -10.01 0.48 15.13
CA GLY A 49 -8.73 -0.22 15.31
C GLY A 49 -8.00 0.22 16.57
N TRP A 50 -6.80 -0.33 16.78
CA TRP A 50 -5.94 -0.05 17.94
C TRP A 50 -4.87 1.02 17.67
N TRP A 51 -5.00 1.76 16.58
CA TRP A 51 -4.22 2.95 16.23
C TRP A 51 -5.04 4.22 16.44
N TYR A 52 -4.38 5.37 16.40
CA TYR A 52 -5.05 6.67 16.49
C TYR A 52 -5.82 6.97 15.20
N GLU A 53 -7.09 7.25 15.32
CA GLU A 53 -7.97 7.50 14.17
C GLU A 53 -8.20 9.00 13.93
N GLY A 54 -8.25 9.80 14.97
CA GLY A 54 -8.55 11.22 14.89
C GLY A 54 -10.02 11.51 14.61
N GLY A 55 -10.33 12.78 14.33
CA GLY A 55 -11.66 13.25 14.01
C GLY A 55 -11.65 14.40 12.99
N GLY A 56 -12.79 14.62 12.36
CA GLY A 56 -12.94 15.67 11.35
C GLY A 56 -12.73 15.21 9.92
N ILE A 57 -12.75 16.19 9.00
CA ILE A 57 -12.48 15.97 7.58
C ILE A 57 -10.99 16.12 7.36
N TYR A 58 -10.31 15.07 6.87
CA TYR A 58 -8.86 15.03 6.80
C TYR A 58 -8.28 14.78 5.40
N ARG A 59 -9.12 14.45 4.42
CA ARG A 59 -8.79 14.34 2.99
C ARG A 59 -9.55 15.36 2.18
N SER A 60 -9.15 15.54 0.92
CA SER A 60 -9.77 16.49 -0.01
C SER A 60 -11.27 16.25 -0.17
N VAL A 61 -12.02 17.35 -0.23
CA VAL A 61 -13.44 17.36 -0.61
C VAL A 61 -13.55 17.99 -1.99
N TRP A 62 -14.19 17.27 -2.91
CA TRP A 62 -14.32 17.69 -4.30
C TRP A 62 -15.77 17.99 -4.63
N LEU A 63 -16.01 19.03 -5.40
CA LEU A 63 -17.26 19.27 -6.10
C LEU A 63 -17.02 18.95 -7.58
N GLU A 64 -17.61 17.87 -8.05
CA GLU A 64 -17.59 17.48 -9.45
C GLU A 64 -18.84 18.04 -10.15
N LYS A 65 -18.63 18.69 -11.29
CA LYS A 65 -19.70 19.17 -12.17
C LYS A 65 -19.52 18.51 -13.53
N THR A 66 -20.57 17.88 -14.01
CA THR A 66 -20.59 17.21 -15.31
C THR A 66 -21.71 17.74 -16.17
N GLU A 67 -21.64 17.49 -17.48
CA GLU A 67 -22.82 17.54 -18.34
C GLU A 67 -23.75 16.37 -17.99
N LEU A 68 -24.99 16.42 -18.46
CA LEU A 68 -25.99 15.37 -18.21
C LEU A 68 -25.62 14.00 -18.81
N VAL A 69 -24.69 13.98 -19.75
CA VAL A 69 -24.08 12.74 -20.28
C VAL A 69 -22.60 12.77 -19.97
N SER A 70 -22.16 11.94 -19.06
CA SER A 70 -20.80 11.93 -18.54
C SER A 70 -20.29 10.51 -18.35
N VAL A 71 -18.98 10.39 -18.14
CA VAL A 71 -18.35 9.15 -17.68
C VAL A 71 -18.68 8.96 -16.19
N GLU A 72 -19.12 7.78 -15.82
CA GLU A 72 -19.34 7.42 -14.41
C GLU A 72 -18.03 7.50 -13.64
N ARG A 73 -18.06 7.97 -12.40
CA ARG A 73 -16.85 8.07 -11.56
C ARG A 73 -16.17 6.72 -11.43
N TYR A 74 -14.84 6.68 -11.66
CA TYR A 74 -14.06 5.46 -11.78
C TYR A 74 -14.63 4.45 -12.79
N GLY A 75 -15.43 4.94 -13.76
CA GLY A 75 -16.10 4.13 -14.76
C GLY A 75 -15.20 3.70 -15.93
N VAL A 76 -13.99 4.23 -16.05
CA VAL A 76 -13.02 3.75 -17.05
C VAL A 76 -12.14 2.69 -16.43
N PHE A 77 -12.17 1.47 -16.97
CA PHE A 77 -11.31 0.38 -16.56
C PHE A 77 -10.46 -0.11 -17.73
N VAL A 78 -9.14 -0.01 -17.58
CA VAL A 78 -8.14 -0.44 -18.55
C VAL A 78 -7.45 -1.69 -18.02
N LYS A 79 -7.54 -2.79 -18.78
CA LYS A 79 -7.01 -4.10 -18.36
C LYS A 79 -6.01 -4.63 -19.40
N PRO A 80 -4.74 -4.19 -19.40
CA PRO A 80 -3.73 -4.70 -20.33
C PRO A 80 -3.46 -6.19 -20.10
N VAL A 81 -3.55 -6.99 -21.17
CA VAL A 81 -3.28 -8.43 -21.17
C VAL A 81 -2.12 -8.70 -22.11
N HIS A 82 -1.05 -9.30 -21.61
CA HIS A 82 0.12 -9.67 -22.37
C HIS A 82 -0.17 -10.88 -23.27
N ASN A 83 0.11 -10.76 -24.58
CA ASN A 83 -0.14 -11.80 -25.59
C ASN A 83 1.17 -12.45 -26.11
N GLY A 84 2.26 -12.30 -25.38
CA GLY A 84 3.57 -12.78 -25.78
C GLY A 84 4.37 -11.76 -26.60
N GLY A 85 5.69 -11.80 -26.43
CA GLY A 85 6.61 -10.82 -27.02
C GLY A 85 6.26 -9.40 -26.58
N ASN A 86 6.11 -8.48 -27.53
CA ASN A 86 5.78 -7.09 -27.25
C ASN A 86 4.33 -6.72 -27.65
N ASN A 87 3.43 -7.70 -27.63
CA ASN A 87 2.03 -7.54 -28.06
C ASN A 87 1.08 -7.57 -26.86
N TRP A 88 0.11 -6.68 -26.89
CA TRP A 88 -0.86 -6.50 -25.81
C TRP A 88 -2.28 -6.40 -26.37
N ASN A 89 -3.19 -7.13 -25.77
CA ASN A 89 -4.61 -6.83 -25.83
C ASN A 89 -4.96 -5.89 -24.68
N VAL A 90 -5.67 -4.80 -24.97
CA VAL A 90 -6.02 -3.78 -23.99
C VAL A 90 -7.54 -3.60 -23.98
N PRO A 91 -8.28 -4.50 -23.31
CA PRO A 91 -9.69 -4.27 -23.03
C PRO A 91 -9.88 -2.99 -22.23
N VAL A 92 -10.75 -2.11 -22.72
CA VAL A 92 -11.16 -0.90 -22.00
C VAL A 92 -12.67 -0.91 -21.89
N SER A 93 -13.19 -0.79 -20.68
CA SER A 93 -14.61 -0.57 -20.44
C SER A 93 -14.85 0.86 -19.97
N VAL A 94 -15.87 1.50 -20.56
CA VAL A 94 -16.29 2.86 -20.23
C VAL A 94 -17.73 2.83 -19.79
N GLU A 95 -18.02 3.18 -18.56
CA GLU A 95 -19.36 3.33 -18.01
C GLU A 95 -19.83 4.76 -18.24
N ILE A 96 -20.96 4.93 -18.92
CA ILE A 96 -21.54 6.23 -19.31
C ILE A 96 -22.88 6.38 -18.60
N ARG A 97 -23.03 7.47 -17.88
CA ARG A 97 -24.26 7.90 -17.23
C ARG A 97 -25.01 8.88 -18.13
N ASN A 98 -26.33 8.74 -18.21
CA ASN A 98 -27.20 9.65 -18.92
C ASN A 98 -28.32 10.15 -18.01
N ASP A 99 -28.19 11.35 -17.51
CA ASP A 99 -29.17 12.05 -16.67
C ASP A 99 -30.03 13.04 -17.49
N ASP A 100 -29.94 13.01 -18.84
CA ASP A 100 -30.81 13.81 -19.72
C ASP A 100 -32.25 13.24 -19.70
N LYS A 101 -33.19 14.02 -20.16
CA LYS A 101 -34.61 13.66 -20.24
C LYS A 101 -34.95 12.67 -21.38
N LYS A 102 -33.97 12.35 -22.23
CA LYS A 102 -34.15 11.47 -23.39
C LYS A 102 -32.93 10.57 -23.59
N PRO A 103 -33.13 9.37 -24.19
CA PRO A 103 -32.01 8.58 -24.64
C PRO A 103 -31.11 9.35 -25.60
N LYS A 104 -29.78 9.14 -25.50
CA LYS A 104 -28.78 9.80 -26.36
C LYS A 104 -27.92 8.77 -27.07
N ARG A 105 -27.61 9.02 -28.33
CA ARG A 105 -26.54 8.31 -29.01
C ARG A 105 -25.23 9.01 -28.67
N VAL A 106 -24.38 8.31 -27.92
CA VAL A 106 -23.10 8.83 -27.44
C VAL A 106 -21.96 8.19 -28.23
N LYS A 107 -21.11 9.02 -28.83
CA LYS A 107 -19.86 8.59 -29.42
C LYS A 107 -18.79 8.67 -28.32
N THR A 108 -18.14 7.56 -28.05
CA THR A 108 -17.04 7.42 -27.09
C THR A 108 -15.75 7.24 -27.86
N VAL A 109 -14.75 8.06 -27.57
CA VAL A 109 -13.39 7.96 -28.12
C VAL A 109 -12.44 7.64 -26.96
N VAL A 110 -11.64 6.59 -27.11
CA VAL A 110 -10.60 6.22 -26.15
C VAL A 110 -9.24 6.30 -26.83
N SER A 111 -8.33 7.11 -26.28
CA SER A 111 -6.96 7.24 -26.74
C SER A 111 -5.99 6.86 -25.63
N ILE A 112 -5.05 5.95 -25.91
CA ILE A 112 -3.94 5.61 -25.00
C ILE A 112 -2.74 6.47 -25.35
N ILE A 113 -2.23 7.20 -24.36
CA ILE A 113 -1.17 8.20 -24.51
C ILE A 113 -0.01 7.85 -23.56
N ASP A 114 1.22 7.90 -24.07
CA ASP A 114 2.42 7.67 -23.27
C ASP A 114 2.80 8.92 -22.45
N ARG A 115 3.79 8.78 -21.59
CA ARG A 115 4.29 9.86 -20.72
C ARG A 115 4.83 11.10 -21.47
N ASN A 116 5.11 10.97 -22.77
CA ASN A 116 5.61 12.07 -23.60
C ASN A 116 4.48 12.77 -24.38
N GLY A 117 3.21 12.38 -24.12
CA GLY A 117 2.05 12.91 -24.82
C GLY A 117 1.80 12.30 -26.21
N LYS A 118 2.53 11.22 -26.59
CA LYS A 118 2.33 10.54 -27.87
C LYS A 118 1.19 9.55 -27.78
N GLU A 119 0.23 9.64 -28.72
CA GLU A 119 -0.83 8.65 -28.85
C GLU A 119 -0.23 7.31 -29.33
N VAL A 120 -0.51 6.26 -28.58
CA VAL A 120 -0.09 4.87 -28.87
C VAL A 120 -1.15 4.19 -29.74
N ILE A 121 -2.42 4.36 -29.34
CA ILE A 121 -3.57 3.78 -30.06
C ILE A 121 -4.83 4.56 -29.66
N SER A 122 -5.78 4.62 -30.61
CA SER A 122 -7.09 5.22 -30.40
C SER A 122 -8.18 4.41 -31.09
N ALA A 123 -9.39 4.43 -30.52
CA ALA A 123 -10.58 3.84 -31.15
C ALA A 123 -11.82 4.61 -30.73
N GLU A 124 -12.88 4.50 -31.55
CA GLU A 124 -14.18 5.08 -31.25
C GLU A 124 -15.31 4.07 -31.41
N LYS A 125 -16.34 4.20 -30.59
CA LYS A 125 -17.59 3.45 -30.67
C LYS A 125 -18.76 4.35 -30.32
N SER A 126 -19.95 4.04 -30.86
CA SER A 126 -21.19 4.72 -30.50
C SER A 126 -22.17 3.75 -29.87
N ALA A 127 -22.84 4.18 -28.82
CA ALA A 127 -23.90 3.43 -28.15
C ALA A 127 -25.11 4.33 -27.88
N LEU A 128 -26.27 3.72 -27.73
CA LEU A 128 -27.46 4.37 -27.20
C LEU A 128 -27.41 4.27 -25.67
N THR A 129 -27.52 5.41 -24.99
CA THR A 129 -27.59 5.48 -23.53
C THR A 129 -29.03 5.82 -23.12
N ASN A 130 -29.62 5.03 -22.24
CA ASN A 130 -30.95 5.27 -21.70
C ASN A 130 -30.90 6.24 -20.51
N VAL A 131 -32.04 6.88 -20.27
CA VAL A 131 -32.19 7.85 -19.16
C VAL A 131 -32.08 7.15 -17.81
N GLY A 132 -31.26 7.67 -16.92
CA GLY A 132 -31.07 7.14 -15.55
C GLY A 132 -30.35 5.80 -15.47
N GLU A 133 -29.77 5.32 -16.57
CA GLU A 133 -29.03 4.05 -16.63
C GLU A 133 -27.55 4.27 -16.90
N ILE A 134 -26.72 3.34 -16.41
CA ILE A 134 -25.32 3.26 -16.77
C ILE A 134 -25.17 2.32 -17.96
N THR A 135 -24.65 2.85 -19.07
CA THR A 135 -24.33 2.07 -20.27
C THR A 135 -22.84 1.78 -20.34
N THR A 136 -22.44 0.52 -20.44
CA THR A 136 -21.04 0.15 -20.60
C THR A 136 -20.66 -0.03 -22.06
N VAL A 137 -19.68 0.76 -22.53
CA VAL A 137 -19.06 0.63 -23.85
C VAL A 137 -17.72 -0.08 -23.72
N LYS A 138 -17.50 -1.16 -24.47
CA LYS A 138 -16.27 -1.97 -24.40
C LYS A 138 -15.44 -1.83 -25.66
N PHE A 139 -14.13 -1.70 -25.48
CA PHE A 139 -13.13 -1.66 -26.53
C PHE A 139 -12.15 -2.81 -26.33
N ASP A 140 -11.67 -3.36 -27.44
CA ASP A 140 -10.56 -4.33 -27.48
C ASP A 140 -9.47 -3.73 -28.35
N LEU A 141 -8.52 -3.02 -27.70
CA LEU A 141 -7.44 -2.34 -28.39
C LEU A 141 -6.23 -3.28 -28.48
N LEU A 142 -5.42 -3.12 -29.54
CA LEU A 142 -4.18 -3.87 -29.71
C LEU A 142 -3.00 -2.91 -29.68
N ALA A 143 -2.12 -3.05 -28.71
CA ALA A 143 -0.93 -2.24 -28.58
C ALA A 143 0.36 -3.08 -28.77
N SER A 144 1.40 -2.45 -29.31
CA SER A 144 2.72 -3.06 -29.45
C SER A 144 3.81 -2.02 -29.24
N GLY A 145 5.04 -2.46 -28.91
CA GLY A 145 6.16 -1.55 -28.70
C GLY A 145 6.04 -0.66 -27.48
N VAL A 146 5.21 -1.03 -26.50
CA VAL A 146 5.00 -0.28 -25.27
C VAL A 146 6.16 -0.48 -24.29
N LYS A 147 6.46 0.53 -23.46
CA LYS A 147 7.38 0.40 -22.34
C LYS A 147 6.63 -0.16 -21.12
N LEU A 148 7.20 -1.21 -20.54
CA LEU A 148 6.57 -1.89 -19.41
C LEU A 148 6.77 -1.10 -18.12
N TRP A 149 5.79 -1.23 -17.23
CA TRP A 149 5.91 -0.77 -15.85
C TRP A 149 6.55 -1.87 -15.00
N SER A 150 7.55 -1.50 -14.21
CA SER A 150 8.17 -2.38 -13.21
C SER A 150 8.67 -1.55 -12.01
N PRO A 151 9.10 -2.19 -10.90
CA PRO A 151 9.73 -1.48 -9.79
C PRO A 151 10.98 -0.69 -10.17
N ASP A 152 11.70 -1.11 -11.20
CA ASP A 152 12.92 -0.44 -11.68
C ASP A 152 12.60 0.63 -12.73
N GLU A 153 11.58 0.39 -13.57
CA GLU A 153 11.17 1.29 -14.65
C GLU A 153 9.65 1.52 -14.60
N PRO A 154 9.16 2.46 -13.79
CA PRO A 154 7.72 2.70 -13.60
C PRO A 154 7.13 3.53 -14.74
N ASN A 155 7.04 2.95 -15.94
CA ASN A 155 6.48 3.61 -17.11
C ASN A 155 4.96 3.70 -17.04
N MET A 156 4.44 4.93 -16.92
CA MET A 156 3.01 5.23 -16.85
C MET A 156 2.43 5.63 -18.20
N TYR A 157 1.15 5.32 -18.37
CA TYR A 157 0.30 5.72 -19.49
C TYR A 157 -1.01 6.31 -18.98
N VAL A 158 -1.72 6.99 -19.87
CA VAL A 158 -3.08 7.47 -19.62
C VAL A 158 -4.02 7.00 -20.72
N ALA A 159 -5.22 6.62 -20.32
CA ALA A 159 -6.35 6.43 -21.22
C ALA A 159 -7.25 7.66 -21.12
N VAL A 160 -7.25 8.47 -22.19
CA VAL A 160 -8.11 9.65 -22.31
C VAL A 160 -9.40 9.21 -23.00
N THR A 161 -10.51 9.36 -22.29
CA THR A 161 -11.86 9.02 -22.79
C THR A 161 -12.63 10.31 -23.03
N LYS A 162 -13.15 10.50 -24.25
CA LYS A 162 -13.99 11.65 -24.62
C LYS A 162 -15.37 11.17 -25.03
N LEU A 163 -16.40 11.85 -24.54
CA LEU A 163 -17.80 11.60 -24.91
C LEU A 163 -18.34 12.72 -25.79
N PHE A 164 -19.10 12.35 -26.80
CA PHE A 164 -19.77 13.31 -27.69
C PHE A 164 -21.24 12.94 -27.89
N VAL A 165 -22.10 13.97 -27.78
CA VAL A 165 -23.52 13.89 -28.22
C VAL A 165 -23.66 14.81 -29.43
N GLY A 166 -23.88 14.22 -30.59
CA GLY A 166 -23.75 14.95 -31.86
C GLY A 166 -22.31 15.45 -32.04
N ASN A 167 -22.14 16.74 -32.22
CA ASN A 167 -20.82 17.38 -32.35
C ASN A 167 -20.33 18.01 -31.06
N LYS A 168 -21.10 17.97 -29.97
CA LYS A 168 -20.71 18.55 -28.67
C LYS A 168 -19.96 17.51 -27.86
N GLN A 169 -18.72 17.84 -27.42
CA GLN A 169 -18.06 17.09 -26.38
C GLN A 169 -18.76 17.33 -25.05
N THR A 170 -19.23 16.28 -24.40
CA THR A 170 -19.94 16.36 -23.12
C THR A 170 -19.06 16.02 -21.94
N ASP A 171 -18.00 15.21 -22.15
CA ASP A 171 -17.08 14.87 -21.05
C ASP A 171 -15.69 14.47 -21.56
N GLU A 172 -14.70 14.59 -20.67
CA GLU A 172 -13.35 14.07 -20.84
C GLU A 172 -12.86 13.46 -19.52
N TYR A 173 -12.50 12.19 -19.54
CA TYR A 173 -12.04 11.46 -18.37
C TYR A 173 -10.65 10.87 -18.62
N VAL A 174 -9.75 10.99 -17.63
CA VAL A 174 -8.38 10.49 -17.72
C VAL A 174 -8.14 9.40 -16.68
N ALA A 175 -7.85 8.19 -17.13
CA ALA A 175 -7.46 7.07 -16.29
C ALA A 175 -5.97 6.77 -16.45
N ARG A 176 -5.21 6.75 -15.35
CA ARG A 176 -3.78 6.41 -15.34
C ARG A 176 -3.61 4.89 -15.21
N PHE A 177 -2.68 4.31 -15.95
CA PHE A 177 -2.37 2.88 -15.89
C PHE A 177 -0.94 2.57 -16.35
N GLY A 178 -0.54 1.30 -16.33
CA GLY A 178 0.74 0.84 -16.87
C GLY A 178 0.62 -0.55 -17.48
N PHE A 179 1.53 -0.87 -18.40
CA PHE A 179 1.62 -2.19 -19.02
C PHE A 179 2.54 -3.07 -18.19
N ARG A 180 2.02 -4.12 -17.59
CA ARG A 180 2.78 -5.14 -16.88
C ARG A 180 2.04 -6.47 -16.84
N TYR A 181 2.78 -7.54 -16.68
CA TYR A 181 2.27 -8.84 -16.28
C TYR A 181 3.12 -9.38 -15.13
N TYR A 182 2.58 -10.32 -14.37
CA TYR A 182 3.30 -10.93 -13.28
C TYR A 182 2.84 -12.36 -13.05
N VAL A 183 3.72 -13.14 -12.46
CA VAL A 183 3.47 -14.52 -12.04
C VAL A 183 3.90 -14.65 -10.58
N LEU A 184 3.04 -15.25 -9.77
CA LEU A 184 3.35 -15.72 -8.43
C LEU A 184 3.60 -17.21 -8.53
N ASP A 185 4.87 -17.59 -8.57
CA ASP A 185 5.28 -19.00 -8.61
C ASP A 185 5.48 -19.48 -7.16
N SER A 186 4.79 -20.55 -6.77
CA SER A 186 4.83 -21.06 -5.39
C SER A 186 6.22 -21.54 -4.97
N ASP A 187 7.07 -21.98 -5.91
CA ASP A 187 8.40 -22.52 -5.65
C ASP A 187 9.54 -21.52 -5.94
N LYS A 188 9.28 -20.52 -6.79
CA LYS A 188 10.32 -19.59 -7.30
C LYS A 188 10.08 -18.13 -6.98
N GLY A 189 8.95 -17.80 -6.35
CA GLY A 189 8.64 -16.45 -5.93
C GLY A 189 7.94 -15.58 -6.98
N LEU A 190 8.19 -14.27 -6.95
CA LEU A 190 7.51 -13.28 -7.79
C LEU A 190 8.32 -12.95 -9.05
N PHE A 191 7.66 -13.03 -10.20
CA PHE A 191 8.19 -12.55 -11.48
C PHE A 191 7.32 -11.41 -12.02
N ILE A 192 7.94 -10.31 -12.40
CA ILE A 192 7.30 -9.16 -13.07
C ILE A 192 7.99 -8.98 -14.41
N ASN A 193 7.25 -9.07 -15.52
CA ASN A 193 7.79 -8.99 -16.87
C ASN A 193 8.99 -9.93 -17.08
N ASP A 194 8.86 -11.19 -16.62
CA ASP A 194 9.86 -12.27 -16.62
C ASP A 194 11.10 -12.06 -15.74
N LYS A 195 11.21 -10.92 -15.06
CA LYS A 195 12.29 -10.67 -14.08
C LYS A 195 11.86 -11.06 -12.69
N HIS A 196 12.72 -11.81 -11.97
CA HIS A 196 12.51 -12.18 -10.57
C HIS A 196 12.64 -10.96 -9.64
N TYR A 197 11.72 -10.85 -8.67
CA TYR A 197 11.73 -9.82 -7.63
C TYR A 197 11.48 -10.43 -6.24
N LYS A 198 12.12 -9.85 -5.23
CA LYS A 198 11.72 -9.99 -3.83
C LYS A 198 10.99 -8.73 -3.38
N ILE A 199 9.87 -8.89 -2.69
CA ILE A 199 9.16 -7.77 -2.08
C ILE A 199 9.97 -7.28 -0.87
N LYS A 200 10.60 -6.13 -1.01
CA LYS A 200 11.27 -5.35 0.03
C LYS A 200 10.27 -4.30 0.51
N GLY A 201 9.25 -4.77 1.22
CA GLY A 201 8.04 -4.00 1.49
C GLY A 201 7.99 -3.40 2.88
N LEU A 202 7.14 -2.40 3.02
CA LEU A 202 6.85 -1.68 4.25
C LEU A 202 5.34 -1.50 4.40
N CYS A 203 4.82 -1.73 5.58
CA CYS A 203 3.47 -1.32 5.97
C CYS A 203 3.42 0.18 6.24
N GLY A 204 2.25 0.83 6.13
CA GLY A 204 2.15 2.24 6.44
C GLY A 204 0.76 2.74 6.79
N HIS A 205 0.67 3.37 7.97
CA HIS A 205 -0.50 4.16 8.36
C HIS A 205 -0.51 5.54 7.70
N ALA A 206 -1.72 6.12 7.57
CA ALA A 206 -1.90 7.46 7.01
C ALA A 206 -1.52 8.59 8.00
N ASP A 207 -0.86 8.29 9.09
CA ASP A 207 -0.48 9.27 10.11
C ASP A 207 0.83 9.99 9.78
N CYS A 208 0.97 11.21 10.28
CA CYS A 208 2.22 11.99 10.23
C CYS A 208 2.35 12.80 11.51
N GLY A 209 3.58 12.88 12.05
CA GLY A 209 3.86 13.44 13.36
C GLY A 209 3.31 14.82 13.64
N LEU A 210 3.38 15.72 12.68
CA LEU A 210 2.99 17.11 12.86
C LEU A 210 1.52 17.39 12.49
N THR A 211 0.91 16.58 11.62
CA THR A 211 -0.39 16.85 11.01
C THR A 211 -1.47 15.81 11.36
N GLY A 212 -1.12 14.75 12.10
CA GLY A 212 -2.03 13.64 12.35
C GLY A 212 -2.45 12.97 11.05
N LYS A 213 -3.75 12.79 10.85
CA LYS A 213 -4.33 12.20 9.63
C LYS A 213 -4.44 13.20 8.46
N ALA A 214 -4.44 14.51 8.73
CA ALA A 214 -4.56 15.56 7.71
C ALA A 214 -3.20 15.80 7.01
N VAL A 215 -2.73 14.80 6.29
CA VAL A 215 -1.41 14.80 5.66
C VAL A 215 -1.49 15.45 4.27
N PRO A 216 -0.74 16.54 4.02
CA PRO A 216 -0.66 17.17 2.70
C PRO A 216 -0.05 16.24 1.63
N ASP A 217 -0.45 16.41 0.37
CA ASP A 217 -0.02 15.56 -0.76
C ASP A 217 1.49 15.50 -0.93
N ASN A 218 2.19 16.63 -0.73
CA ASN A 218 3.65 16.67 -0.82
C ASN A 218 4.35 15.84 0.27
N ILE A 219 3.75 15.68 1.44
CA ILE A 219 4.27 14.81 2.50
C ILE A 219 4.07 13.34 2.12
N HIS A 220 2.94 12.97 1.51
CA HIS A 220 2.75 11.63 0.96
C HIS A 220 3.83 11.28 -0.07
N ARG A 221 4.11 12.18 -1.02
CA ARG A 221 5.19 12.01 -2.01
C ARG A 221 6.58 11.93 -1.34
N TYR A 222 6.81 12.71 -0.28
CA TYR A 222 8.05 12.68 0.50
C TYR A 222 8.24 11.34 1.22
N LYS A 223 7.18 10.78 1.83
CA LYS A 223 7.21 9.44 2.44
C LYS A 223 7.67 8.38 1.43
N VAL A 224 7.11 8.38 0.21
CA VAL A 224 7.49 7.42 -0.83
C VAL A 224 8.96 7.58 -1.22
N ARG A 225 9.46 8.80 -1.34
CA ARG A 225 10.90 9.04 -1.64
C ARG A 225 11.81 8.51 -0.54
N ILE A 226 11.46 8.69 0.75
CA ILE A 226 12.24 8.13 1.87
C ILE A 226 12.25 6.59 1.80
N MET A 227 11.12 5.96 1.52
CA MET A 227 11.05 4.50 1.37
C MET A 227 11.89 4.02 0.18
N LYS A 228 11.85 4.72 -0.96
CA LYS A 228 12.69 4.41 -2.13
C LYS A 228 14.18 4.55 -1.82
N GLU A 229 14.59 5.59 -1.09
CA GLU A 229 15.97 5.79 -0.63
C GLU A 229 16.46 4.65 0.29
N MET A 230 15.55 4.07 1.07
CA MET A 230 15.79 2.89 1.90
C MET A 230 16.00 1.61 1.08
N GLY A 231 15.66 1.62 -0.21
CA GLY A 231 15.70 0.47 -1.11
C GLY A 231 14.37 -0.31 -1.17
N ALA A 232 13.29 0.21 -0.60
CA ALA A 232 12.00 -0.45 -0.67
C ALA A 232 11.42 -0.44 -2.09
N ASN A 233 10.73 -1.53 -2.42
CA ASN A 233 9.96 -1.72 -3.66
C ASN A 233 8.53 -2.20 -3.40
N GLY A 234 8.09 -2.25 -2.14
CA GLY A 234 6.75 -2.70 -1.76
C GLY A 234 6.11 -1.81 -0.71
N TYR A 235 4.78 -1.69 -0.75
CA TYR A 235 3.99 -0.94 0.23
C TYR A 235 2.67 -1.66 0.52
N ARG A 236 2.33 -1.81 1.79
CA ARG A 236 1.02 -2.29 2.22
C ARG A 236 0.25 -1.15 2.85
N THR A 237 -0.98 -0.94 2.36
CA THR A 237 -1.87 0.13 2.83
C THR A 237 -2.57 -0.24 4.14
N SER A 238 -1.79 -0.54 5.17
CA SER A 238 -2.33 -0.99 6.46
C SER A 238 -3.10 0.12 7.17
N HIS A 239 -4.36 -0.11 7.58
CA HIS A 239 -5.19 -1.28 7.23
C HIS A 239 -6.45 -0.76 6.55
N TYR A 240 -6.31 0.12 5.55
CA TYR A 240 -7.40 0.84 4.90
C TYR A 240 -6.95 1.60 3.65
N MET A 241 -7.93 2.01 2.87
CA MET A 241 -7.75 2.84 1.67
C MET A 241 -6.92 4.09 1.96
N GLN A 242 -5.81 4.28 1.25
CA GLN A 242 -4.88 5.40 1.41
C GLN A 242 -5.24 6.62 0.54
N ALA A 243 -4.59 7.76 0.78
CA ALA A 243 -4.75 8.97 -0.02
C ALA A 243 -4.29 8.76 -1.47
N GLU A 244 -4.98 9.39 -2.43
CA GLU A 244 -4.66 9.28 -3.87
C GLU A 244 -3.22 9.73 -4.17
N ALA A 245 -2.76 10.83 -3.56
CA ALA A 245 -1.40 11.34 -3.74
C ALA A 245 -0.31 10.35 -3.30
N LEU A 246 -0.58 9.50 -2.28
CA LEU A 246 0.32 8.42 -1.88
C LEU A 246 0.34 7.35 -2.95
N MET A 247 -0.85 6.89 -3.39
CA MET A 247 -0.97 5.85 -4.41
C MET A 247 -0.36 6.27 -5.75
N ASP A 248 -0.54 7.53 -6.15
CA ASP A 248 0.11 8.09 -7.33
C ASP A 248 1.63 8.06 -7.23
N ALA A 249 2.16 8.43 -6.06
CA ALA A 249 3.60 8.37 -5.83
C ALA A 249 4.14 6.93 -5.83
N LEU A 250 3.36 5.94 -5.35
CA LEU A 250 3.73 4.52 -5.40
C LEU A 250 3.74 4.00 -6.84
N ASP A 251 2.75 4.39 -7.69
CA ASP A 251 2.75 4.09 -9.12
C ASP A 251 3.99 4.64 -9.83
N GLU A 252 4.33 5.91 -9.57
CA GLU A 252 5.43 6.65 -10.20
C GLU A 252 6.81 6.21 -9.75
N ASN A 253 6.94 5.57 -8.58
CA ASN A 253 8.21 5.11 -8.02
C ASN A 253 8.38 3.59 -8.02
N GLY A 254 7.47 2.84 -8.65
CA GLY A 254 7.61 1.41 -8.85
C GLY A 254 7.47 0.59 -7.57
N PHE A 255 6.36 0.74 -6.85
CA PHE A 255 6.08 -0.06 -5.67
C PHE A 255 5.11 -1.20 -5.96
N ILE A 256 5.34 -2.36 -5.37
CA ILE A 256 4.45 -3.52 -5.36
C ILE A 256 3.47 -3.33 -4.20
N VAL A 257 2.23 -2.95 -4.52
CA VAL A 257 1.24 -2.57 -3.50
C VAL A 257 0.32 -3.74 -3.16
N MET A 258 0.16 -3.96 -1.86
CA MET A 258 -0.91 -4.72 -1.26
C MET A 258 -1.94 -3.71 -0.74
N ASP A 259 -3.06 -3.57 -1.46
CA ASP A 259 -4.10 -2.57 -1.16
C ASP A 259 -5.22 -3.21 -0.35
N GLU A 260 -5.49 -2.64 0.83
CA GLU A 260 -6.26 -3.32 1.86
C GLU A 260 -7.55 -2.58 2.22
N THR A 261 -8.66 -3.33 2.32
CA THR A 261 -9.92 -2.82 2.89
C THR A 261 -9.88 -2.87 4.40
N ARG A 262 -10.59 -1.93 5.05
CA ARG A 262 -10.63 -1.89 6.52
C ARG A 262 -11.43 -3.05 7.14
N TRP A 263 -12.58 -3.39 6.57
CA TRP A 263 -13.50 -4.34 7.17
C TRP A 263 -13.52 -5.68 6.45
N PHE A 264 -13.37 -6.77 7.21
CA PHE A 264 -13.58 -8.13 6.74
C PHE A 264 -15.06 -8.51 6.89
N GLU A 265 -15.92 -7.84 6.13
CA GLU A 265 -17.37 -7.99 6.21
C GLU A 265 -18.02 -8.11 4.84
N SER A 266 -18.95 -9.07 4.72
CA SER A 266 -19.76 -9.25 3.51
C SER A 266 -21.15 -8.59 3.60
N THR A 267 -21.32 -7.63 4.51
CA THR A 267 -22.48 -6.74 4.60
C THR A 267 -22.51 -5.75 3.44
N ASP A 268 -23.59 -5.01 3.27
CA ASP A 268 -23.67 -4.01 2.20
C ASP A 268 -22.66 -2.89 2.42
N GLU A 269 -22.46 -2.44 3.66
CA GLU A 269 -21.43 -1.46 4.03
C GLU A 269 -20.01 -1.96 3.73
N GLY A 270 -19.68 -3.19 4.15
CA GLY A 270 -18.36 -3.78 3.88
C GLY A 270 -18.09 -3.93 2.38
N ARG A 271 -19.11 -4.32 1.60
CA ARG A 271 -19.02 -4.37 0.14
C ARG A 271 -18.89 -3.00 -0.50
N GLU A 272 -19.55 -1.97 0.04
CA GLU A 272 -19.44 -0.61 -0.48
C GLU A 272 -18.03 -0.04 -0.28
N GLN A 273 -17.42 -0.27 0.87
CA GLN A 273 -16.02 0.09 1.12
C GLN A 273 -15.07 -0.62 0.15
N LEU A 274 -15.26 -1.92 -0.03
CA LEU A 274 -14.44 -2.72 -0.95
C LEU A 274 -14.67 -2.31 -2.42
N ARG A 275 -15.91 -1.94 -2.79
CA ARG A 275 -16.23 -1.37 -4.10
C ARG A 275 -15.48 -0.06 -4.34
N ALA A 276 -15.52 0.85 -3.36
CA ALA A 276 -14.85 2.15 -3.46
C ALA A 276 -13.34 1.98 -3.64
N LEU A 277 -12.71 1.10 -2.86
CA LEU A 277 -11.29 0.77 -2.96
C LEU A 277 -10.94 0.24 -4.36
N VAL A 278 -11.60 -0.85 -4.78
CA VAL A 278 -11.26 -1.54 -6.02
C VAL A 278 -11.56 -0.65 -7.24
N ARG A 279 -12.69 0.03 -7.30
CA ARG A 279 -13.03 0.90 -8.45
C ARG A 279 -12.04 2.04 -8.61
N ARG A 280 -11.60 2.68 -7.50
CA ARG A 280 -10.61 3.74 -7.54
C ARG A 280 -9.25 3.26 -8.04
N ASP A 281 -8.80 2.09 -7.54
CA ASP A 281 -7.39 1.70 -7.67
C ASP A 281 -7.15 0.57 -8.70
N ARG A 282 -8.19 -0.01 -9.33
CA ARG A 282 -8.05 -1.12 -10.29
C ARG A 282 -7.25 -0.79 -11.57
N ASN A 283 -7.03 0.48 -11.89
CA ASN A 283 -6.17 0.88 -13.00
C ASN A 283 -4.69 1.03 -12.60
N ARG A 284 -4.37 1.08 -11.31
CA ARG A 284 -3.01 1.34 -10.81
C ARG A 284 -2.08 0.16 -11.09
N PRO A 285 -0.97 0.37 -11.80
CA PRO A 285 -0.03 -0.72 -12.08
C PRO A 285 0.73 -1.18 -10.83
N SER A 286 0.84 -0.34 -9.80
CA SER A 286 1.46 -0.70 -8.52
C SER A 286 0.65 -1.72 -7.72
N VAL A 287 -0.68 -1.78 -7.86
CA VAL A 287 -1.53 -2.71 -7.10
C VAL A 287 -1.41 -4.13 -7.66
N PHE A 288 -0.88 -5.06 -6.87
CA PHE A 288 -0.73 -6.49 -7.19
C PHE A 288 -1.70 -7.35 -6.39
N PHE A 289 -2.01 -6.93 -5.17
CA PHE A 289 -2.83 -7.67 -4.23
C PHE A 289 -4.01 -6.84 -3.75
N TRP A 290 -5.19 -7.43 -3.78
CA TRP A 290 -6.35 -6.97 -3.02
C TRP A 290 -6.38 -7.72 -1.70
N SER A 291 -6.21 -7.02 -0.58
CA SER A 291 -6.32 -7.58 0.75
C SER A 291 -7.71 -7.35 1.30
N VAL A 292 -8.41 -8.45 1.61
CA VAL A 292 -9.81 -8.41 2.08
C VAL A 292 -9.93 -8.45 3.60
N GLY A 293 -8.82 -8.44 4.34
CA GLY A 293 -8.84 -8.37 5.80
C GLY A 293 -7.47 -8.51 6.44
N ASN A 294 -7.36 -8.10 7.70
CA ASN A 294 -6.16 -8.17 8.52
C ASN A 294 -6.45 -8.70 9.91
N GLU A 295 -5.77 -9.80 10.30
CA GLU A 295 -5.76 -10.36 11.65
C GLU A 295 -7.17 -10.60 12.23
N GLU A 296 -8.08 -11.05 11.38
CA GLU A 296 -9.47 -11.21 11.77
C GLU A 296 -9.67 -12.44 12.66
N PRO A 297 -10.41 -12.33 13.76
CA PRO A 297 -10.68 -13.45 14.66
C PRO A 297 -11.39 -14.63 13.98
N PHE A 298 -12.06 -14.38 12.86
CA PHE A 298 -12.81 -15.39 12.11
C PHE A 298 -11.98 -16.14 11.08
N HIS A 299 -10.72 -15.79 10.83
CA HIS A 299 -9.90 -16.42 9.78
C HIS A 299 -9.77 -17.95 9.91
N ALA A 300 -9.82 -18.46 11.13
CA ALA A 300 -9.75 -19.91 11.40
C ALA A 300 -11.13 -20.57 11.58
N THR A 301 -12.21 -19.94 11.10
CA THR A 301 -13.57 -20.44 11.28
C THR A 301 -14.30 -20.64 9.94
N GLU A 302 -15.29 -21.54 9.92
CA GLU A 302 -16.15 -21.74 8.76
C GLU A 302 -16.98 -20.45 8.44
N LYS A 303 -17.33 -19.65 9.45
CA LYS A 303 -17.96 -18.35 9.25
C LYS A 303 -17.04 -17.40 8.46
N GLY A 304 -15.78 -17.30 8.88
CA GLY A 304 -14.77 -16.47 8.20
C GLY A 304 -14.51 -16.95 6.77
N ARG A 305 -14.46 -18.27 6.56
CA ARG A 305 -14.32 -18.84 5.22
C ARG A 305 -15.47 -18.43 4.28
N ARG A 306 -16.72 -18.46 4.76
CA ARG A 306 -17.88 -18.01 3.96
C ARG A 306 -17.84 -16.51 3.67
N ILE A 307 -17.47 -15.68 4.65
CA ILE A 307 -17.28 -14.23 4.46
C ILE A 307 -16.19 -14.00 3.41
N CYS A 308 -15.03 -14.63 3.54
CA CYS A 308 -13.91 -14.53 2.61
C CYS A 308 -14.34 -14.86 1.17
N ARG A 309 -14.99 -16.01 0.96
CA ARG A 309 -15.52 -16.41 -0.35
C ARG A 309 -16.49 -15.36 -0.93
N SER A 310 -17.35 -14.79 -0.10
CA SER A 310 -18.29 -13.74 -0.53
C SER A 310 -17.57 -12.48 -0.99
N LEU A 311 -16.52 -12.05 -0.26
CA LEU A 311 -15.69 -10.90 -0.61
C LEU A 311 -14.89 -11.15 -1.89
N ILE A 312 -14.27 -12.32 -2.03
CA ILE A 312 -13.54 -12.74 -3.24
C ILE A 312 -14.46 -12.68 -4.46
N ASN A 313 -15.65 -13.29 -4.39
CA ASN A 313 -16.61 -13.28 -5.48
C ASN A 313 -17.07 -11.86 -5.83
N PHE A 314 -17.11 -10.96 -4.85
CA PHE A 314 -17.46 -9.57 -5.08
C PHE A 314 -16.32 -8.81 -5.77
N VAL A 315 -15.08 -8.95 -5.31
CA VAL A 315 -13.89 -8.33 -5.94
C VAL A 315 -13.74 -8.80 -7.39
N ARG A 316 -13.88 -10.10 -7.66
CA ARG A 316 -13.76 -10.68 -9.02
C ARG A 316 -14.75 -10.09 -10.04
N LYS A 317 -15.89 -9.56 -9.59
CA LYS A 317 -16.85 -8.85 -10.47
C LYS A 317 -16.39 -7.44 -10.82
N LEU A 318 -15.53 -6.85 -10.00
CA LEU A 318 -14.99 -5.49 -10.18
C LEU A 318 -13.62 -5.50 -10.87
N ASP A 319 -12.80 -6.49 -10.52
CA ASP A 319 -11.47 -6.74 -11.06
C ASP A 319 -11.08 -8.22 -10.87
N ASP A 320 -10.89 -8.92 -11.97
CA ASP A 320 -10.48 -10.34 -12.03
C ASP A 320 -8.99 -10.50 -12.38
N SER A 321 -8.23 -9.41 -12.43
CA SER A 321 -6.84 -9.41 -12.92
C SER A 321 -5.78 -9.47 -11.82
N ARG A 322 -6.16 -9.27 -10.55
CA ARG A 322 -5.22 -9.21 -9.43
C ARG A 322 -5.43 -10.35 -8.45
N THR A 323 -4.38 -10.64 -7.69
CA THR A 323 -4.37 -11.65 -6.63
C THR A 323 -5.16 -11.17 -5.43
N ILE A 324 -6.07 -11.99 -4.92
CA ILE A 324 -6.85 -11.69 -3.72
C ILE A 324 -6.29 -12.48 -2.53
N MET A 325 -6.02 -11.77 -1.44
CA MET A 325 -5.43 -12.33 -0.25
C MET A 325 -5.99 -11.69 1.02
N SER A 326 -5.60 -12.20 2.18
CA SER A 326 -5.83 -11.62 3.50
C SER A 326 -4.61 -11.84 4.38
N ALA A 327 -4.32 -10.91 5.26
CA ALA A 327 -3.21 -10.99 6.20
C ALA A 327 -3.63 -11.74 7.47
N VAL A 328 -3.03 -12.90 7.73
CA VAL A 328 -3.45 -13.80 8.82
C VAL A 328 -2.38 -13.86 9.90
N SER A 329 -2.76 -13.58 11.16
CA SER A 329 -1.88 -13.69 12.32
C SER A 329 -2.29 -14.84 13.25
N PHE A 330 -3.53 -14.82 13.72
CA PHE A 330 -3.97 -15.78 14.73
C PHE A 330 -4.06 -17.21 14.15
N THR A 331 -3.20 -18.12 14.64
CA THR A 331 -3.16 -19.51 14.24
C THR A 331 -3.20 -19.73 12.71
N PRO A 332 -2.20 -19.23 11.93
CA PRO A 332 -2.21 -19.34 10.48
C PRO A 332 -2.31 -20.80 9.98
N ASP A 333 -1.71 -21.75 10.70
CA ASP A 333 -1.78 -23.19 10.42
C ASP A 333 -3.20 -23.74 10.40
N LYS A 334 -4.14 -23.11 11.12
CA LYS A 334 -5.56 -23.46 11.21
C LYS A 334 -6.48 -22.58 10.36
N ALA A 335 -5.94 -21.55 9.70
CA ALA A 335 -6.75 -20.62 8.94
C ALA A 335 -7.49 -21.30 7.79
N THR A 336 -8.82 -21.26 7.84
CA THR A 336 -9.70 -21.85 6.81
C THR A 336 -9.87 -20.93 5.60
N VAL A 337 -9.59 -19.63 5.75
CA VAL A 337 -9.67 -18.66 4.65
C VAL A 337 -8.67 -18.94 3.54
N TYR A 338 -7.55 -19.60 3.84
CA TYR A 338 -6.56 -19.95 2.82
C TYR A 338 -7.08 -20.91 1.75
N ASP A 339 -8.15 -21.68 2.03
CA ASP A 339 -8.81 -22.51 1.02
C ASP A 339 -9.42 -21.67 -0.11
N GLU A 340 -9.82 -20.44 0.18
CA GLU A 340 -10.50 -19.52 -0.76
C GLU A 340 -9.56 -18.51 -1.42
N LEU A 341 -8.48 -18.09 -0.74
CA LEU A 341 -7.55 -17.05 -1.17
C LEU A 341 -6.60 -17.53 -2.27
N ASP A 342 -6.14 -16.62 -3.12
CA ASP A 342 -5.20 -16.92 -4.20
C ASP A 342 -3.75 -17.07 -3.69
N ALA A 343 -3.38 -16.38 -2.61
CA ALA A 343 -2.05 -16.39 -2.02
C ALA A 343 -2.13 -16.41 -0.48
N ILE A 344 -1.04 -16.78 0.18
CA ILE A 344 -0.93 -16.92 1.62
C ILE A 344 -0.11 -15.75 2.17
N GLY A 345 -0.78 -14.81 2.84
CA GLY A 345 -0.15 -13.73 3.61
C GLY A 345 -0.11 -14.09 5.10
N ILE A 346 1.07 -14.07 5.70
CA ILE A 346 1.29 -14.41 7.10
C ILE A 346 1.85 -13.20 7.83
N ASN A 347 1.18 -12.82 8.92
CA ASN A 347 1.71 -11.86 9.86
C ASN A 347 2.53 -12.60 10.90
N TYR A 348 3.85 -12.33 10.95
CA TYR A 348 4.79 -12.94 11.90
C TYR A 348 4.81 -14.49 11.80
N ASN A 349 4.62 -15.24 12.90
CA ASN A 349 4.42 -16.71 12.96
C ASN A 349 5.39 -17.53 12.08
N TRP A 350 6.69 -17.23 12.13
CA TRP A 350 7.76 -17.80 11.28
C TRP A 350 7.76 -19.33 11.18
N HIS A 351 7.38 -19.99 12.27
CA HIS A 351 7.35 -21.44 12.38
C HIS A 351 6.28 -22.12 11.51
N THR A 352 5.32 -21.34 10.96
CA THR A 352 4.20 -21.89 10.17
C THR A 352 4.45 -21.89 8.67
N TYR A 353 5.43 -21.12 8.18
CA TYR A 353 5.65 -20.88 6.73
C TYR A 353 5.86 -22.16 5.93
N GLU A 354 6.84 -23.01 6.33
CA GLU A 354 7.10 -24.27 5.63
C GLU A 354 5.92 -25.25 5.66
N GLY A 355 5.19 -25.31 6.78
CA GLY A 355 4.00 -26.15 6.93
C GLY A 355 2.89 -25.70 5.99
N LEU A 356 2.67 -24.39 5.87
CA LEU A 356 1.67 -23.82 4.97
C LEU A 356 2.05 -23.98 3.51
N HIS A 357 3.31 -23.77 3.14
CA HIS A 357 3.81 -24.02 1.79
C HIS A 357 3.60 -25.48 1.36
N LYS A 358 3.89 -26.45 2.25
CA LYS A 358 3.64 -27.87 1.99
C LYS A 358 2.15 -28.22 1.90
N LYS A 359 1.31 -27.54 2.70
CA LYS A 359 -0.16 -27.76 2.72
C LYS A 359 -0.84 -27.20 1.47
N TYR A 360 -0.33 -26.09 0.94
CA TYR A 360 -0.87 -25.37 -0.22
C TYR A 360 0.20 -25.19 -1.30
N PRO A 361 0.63 -26.26 -1.97
CA PRO A 361 1.77 -26.22 -2.88
C PRO A 361 1.57 -25.34 -4.11
N ASP A 362 0.34 -25.04 -4.47
CA ASP A 362 0.00 -24.19 -5.62
C ASP A 362 -0.15 -22.71 -5.26
N LYS A 363 0.05 -22.33 -3.98
CA LYS A 363 -0.14 -20.96 -3.51
C LYS A 363 1.18 -20.32 -3.11
N ALA A 364 1.43 -19.12 -3.64
CA ALA A 364 2.57 -18.31 -3.23
C ALA A 364 2.43 -17.84 -1.78
N VAL A 365 3.55 -17.77 -1.06
CA VAL A 365 3.61 -17.41 0.37
C VAL A 365 4.49 -16.19 0.57
N PHE A 366 4.09 -15.30 1.45
CA PHE A 366 4.87 -14.11 1.82
C PHE A 366 4.54 -13.59 3.22
N ALA A 367 5.43 -12.76 3.77
CA ALA A 367 5.19 -12.06 5.01
C ALA A 367 4.30 -10.83 4.74
N SER A 368 3.02 -10.89 5.09
CA SER A 368 2.15 -9.72 5.04
C SER A 368 2.46 -8.70 6.14
N GLU A 369 3.01 -9.17 7.28
CA GLU A 369 3.70 -8.36 8.28
C GLU A 369 4.91 -9.07 8.87
N CYS A 370 5.97 -8.31 9.13
CA CYS A 370 7.18 -8.79 9.80
C CYS A 370 7.91 -7.65 10.53
N CYS A 371 8.92 -7.95 11.33
CA CYS A 371 9.80 -6.98 11.99
C CYS A 371 9.12 -5.96 12.91
N ALA A 372 8.06 -6.29 13.61
CA ALA A 372 7.41 -5.37 14.57
C ALA A 372 8.29 -5.15 15.84
N THR A 373 9.54 -4.76 15.65
CA THR A 373 10.50 -4.51 16.73
C THR A 373 10.67 -3.01 16.96
N GLY A 374 10.22 -2.55 18.12
CA GLY A 374 10.29 -1.14 18.48
C GLY A 374 11.72 -0.70 18.86
N THR A 375 12.10 0.51 18.42
CA THR A 375 13.35 1.17 18.78
C THR A 375 13.12 2.66 19.03
N THR A 376 13.88 3.26 19.96
CA THR A 376 13.88 4.71 20.17
C THR A 376 15.13 5.30 19.54
N ARG A 377 14.98 6.27 18.62
CA ARG A 377 16.10 6.91 17.94
C ARG A 377 17.10 7.50 18.93
N GLY A 378 18.38 7.11 18.82
CA GLY A 378 19.47 7.61 19.65
C GLY A 378 19.51 7.07 21.08
N TRP A 379 18.69 6.06 21.42
CA TRP A 379 18.73 5.41 22.74
C TRP A 379 19.46 4.07 22.66
N TYR A 380 20.66 4.01 23.23
CA TYR A 380 21.56 2.83 23.13
C TYR A 380 21.77 2.13 24.48
N PHE A 381 20.94 2.46 25.45
CA PHE A 381 20.92 1.83 26.77
C PHE A 381 19.85 0.74 26.86
N ALA A 382 19.75 0.07 28.00
CA ALA A 382 18.63 -0.84 28.27
C ALA A 382 17.28 -0.12 28.14
N ALA A 383 16.21 -0.90 27.95
CA ALA A 383 14.86 -0.34 27.93
C ALA A 383 14.56 0.44 29.21
N ASP A 384 13.97 1.62 29.07
CA ASP A 384 13.49 2.44 30.18
C ASP A 384 11.95 2.51 30.16
N PRO A 385 11.27 1.65 30.94
CA PRO A 385 9.81 1.62 30.98
C PRO A 385 9.19 2.93 31.47
N ASN A 386 9.89 3.69 32.32
CA ASN A 386 9.36 4.94 32.88
C ASN A 386 9.31 6.07 31.84
N ARG A 387 10.16 5.99 30.82
CA ARG A 387 10.19 6.94 29.68
C ARG A 387 9.60 6.34 28.40
N GLY A 388 9.33 5.04 28.41
CA GLY A 388 8.90 4.32 27.23
C GLY A 388 9.99 4.17 26.16
N TYR A 389 11.28 4.19 26.54
CA TYR A 389 12.40 4.10 25.62
C TYR A 389 12.82 2.65 25.41
N LEU A 390 13.15 2.33 24.16
CA LEU A 390 13.61 1.02 23.73
C LEU A 390 14.99 1.12 23.08
N PRO A 391 15.88 0.12 23.27
CA PRO A 391 17.21 0.13 22.64
C PRO A 391 17.11 0.31 21.12
N ALA A 392 18.01 1.10 20.54
CA ALA A 392 18.04 1.38 19.11
C ALA A 392 18.65 0.24 18.27
N TYR A 393 19.38 -0.69 18.90
CA TYR A 393 19.94 -1.87 18.23
C TYR A 393 18.86 -2.82 17.73
N ASP A 394 19.14 -3.49 16.60
CA ASP A 394 18.29 -4.59 16.11
C ASP A 394 18.27 -5.76 17.11
N ARG A 395 17.12 -6.34 17.32
CA ARG A 395 16.90 -7.44 18.25
C ARG A 395 15.55 -8.11 18.03
N ASP A 396 15.45 -9.34 18.46
CA ASP A 396 14.16 -9.99 18.63
C ASP A 396 13.42 -9.37 19.82
N SER A 397 12.13 -9.08 19.65
CA SER A 397 11.27 -8.64 20.75
C SER A 397 10.54 -9.81 21.40
N SER A 398 10.30 -10.87 20.65
CA SER A 398 9.70 -12.14 21.10
C SER A 398 10.03 -13.27 20.12
N VAL A 399 9.45 -14.46 20.35
CA VAL A 399 9.58 -15.59 19.43
C VAL A 399 9.02 -15.24 18.05
N ASP A 400 7.93 -14.51 17.97
CA ASP A 400 7.25 -14.17 16.72
C ASP A 400 7.73 -12.84 16.13
N PHE A 401 8.10 -11.86 16.97
CA PHE A 401 8.58 -10.55 16.53
C PHE A 401 10.10 -10.53 16.42
N LYS A 402 10.59 -10.98 15.29
CA LYS A 402 12.01 -11.07 14.96
C LYS A 402 12.61 -9.75 14.51
N GLY A 403 13.92 -9.59 14.74
CA GLY A 403 14.70 -8.47 14.21
C GLY A 403 14.79 -8.47 12.69
N ARG A 404 15.29 -7.36 12.13
CA ARG A 404 15.40 -7.17 10.67
C ARG A 404 16.42 -8.11 10.06
N GLU A 405 17.54 -8.34 10.72
CA GLU A 405 18.58 -9.27 10.25
C GLU A 405 18.04 -10.69 10.11
N PHE A 406 17.42 -11.24 11.16
CA PHE A 406 16.79 -12.56 11.10
C PHE A 406 15.78 -12.63 9.96
N THR A 407 14.90 -11.64 9.89
CA THR A 407 13.81 -11.60 8.92
C THR A 407 14.34 -11.63 7.48
N TRP A 408 15.36 -10.83 7.17
CA TRP A 408 15.89 -10.77 5.81
C TRP A 408 16.74 -11.97 5.46
N LYS A 409 17.51 -12.54 6.39
CA LYS A 409 18.17 -13.83 6.19
C LYS A 409 17.15 -14.93 5.86
N PHE A 410 16.00 -14.94 6.52
CA PHE A 410 14.93 -15.91 6.27
C PHE A 410 14.23 -15.67 4.93
N LEU A 411 13.75 -14.45 4.66
CA LEU A 411 12.98 -14.15 3.45
C LEU A 411 13.82 -14.25 2.17
N ASP A 412 15.06 -13.77 2.19
CA ASP A 412 15.95 -13.79 1.03
C ASP A 412 16.61 -15.16 0.83
N GLY A 413 16.79 -15.93 1.90
CA GLY A 413 17.33 -17.29 1.87
C GLY A 413 16.35 -18.36 1.37
N ASN A 414 15.09 -17.99 1.11
CA ASN A 414 14.05 -18.90 0.63
C ASN A 414 13.45 -18.38 -0.69
N ASP A 415 13.84 -18.97 -1.82
CA ASP A 415 13.43 -18.51 -3.16
C ASP A 415 11.91 -18.54 -3.36
N TRP A 416 11.23 -19.51 -2.77
CA TRP A 416 9.78 -19.68 -2.84
C TRP A 416 8.97 -18.57 -2.13
N LEU A 417 9.58 -17.82 -1.20
CA LEU A 417 8.93 -16.68 -0.56
C LEU A 417 8.94 -15.46 -1.48
N LEU A 418 7.82 -14.77 -1.63
CA LEU A 418 7.75 -13.54 -2.41
C LEU A 418 8.54 -12.39 -1.77
N GLY A 419 8.93 -12.49 -0.51
CA GLY A 419 9.46 -11.44 0.34
C GLY A 419 8.46 -11.03 1.41
N GLY A 420 8.38 -9.76 1.78
CA GLY A 420 7.43 -9.34 2.80
C GLY A 420 7.34 -7.83 3.04
N TYR A 421 6.38 -7.45 3.91
CA TYR A 421 6.11 -6.08 4.31
C TYR A 421 6.45 -5.90 5.78
N GLN A 422 7.45 -5.07 6.09
CA GLN A 422 7.85 -4.81 7.49
C GLN A 422 6.84 -3.89 8.19
N TRP A 423 6.54 -4.20 9.44
CA TRP A 423 5.86 -3.33 10.37
C TRP A 423 6.87 -2.45 11.08
N ILE A 424 7.08 -1.20 10.70
CA ILE A 424 6.35 -0.36 9.79
C ILE A 424 7.33 0.69 9.18
N ALA A 425 6.96 1.38 8.10
CA ALA A 425 7.82 2.39 7.49
C ALA A 425 8.07 3.58 8.44
N PHE A 426 6.98 4.16 8.93
CA PHE A 426 6.97 5.36 9.77
C PHE A 426 6.26 5.07 11.08
N GLU A 427 6.79 5.61 12.17
CA GLU A 427 6.07 5.60 13.44
C GLU A 427 4.69 6.25 13.27
N HIS A 428 3.72 5.77 14.02
CA HIS A 428 2.35 6.28 14.00
C HIS A 428 1.78 6.31 15.42
N ARG A 429 0.78 7.15 15.64
CA ARG A 429 0.09 7.23 16.94
C ARG A 429 -0.77 6.01 17.17
N GLY A 430 -0.89 5.58 18.41
CA GLY A 430 -1.54 4.34 18.81
C GLY A 430 -0.58 3.16 18.83
N GLU A 431 -1.08 1.96 19.06
CA GLU A 431 -0.30 0.71 19.23
C GLU A 431 0.84 0.88 20.25
N ALA A 432 0.57 1.56 21.33
CA ALA A 432 1.55 1.90 22.33
C ALA A 432 1.01 1.69 23.75
N ILE A 433 1.90 1.35 24.65
CA ILE A 433 1.63 1.26 26.09
C ILE A 433 2.24 2.49 26.75
N TRP A 434 1.45 3.18 27.57
CA TRP A 434 1.89 4.34 28.34
C TRP A 434 3.24 4.06 29.04
N PRO A 435 4.23 4.98 29.02
CA PRO A 435 4.14 6.38 28.60
C PRO A 435 4.42 6.65 27.11
N ARG A 436 4.51 5.63 26.27
CA ARG A 436 4.64 5.81 24.82
C ARG A 436 3.31 6.30 24.23
N LEU A 437 3.39 7.25 23.30
CA LEU A 437 2.24 7.81 22.58
C LEU A 437 2.14 7.32 21.14
N CYS A 438 3.15 6.57 20.66
CA CYS A 438 3.22 6.06 19.30
C CYS A 438 3.85 4.67 19.26
N SER A 439 3.53 3.92 18.22
CA SER A 439 4.27 2.71 17.85
C SER A 439 5.70 3.07 17.48
N GLN A 440 6.69 2.40 18.08
CA GLN A 440 8.10 2.65 17.85
C GLN A 440 8.75 1.67 16.86
N SER A 441 7.92 0.90 16.13
CA SER A 441 8.42 -0.08 15.15
C SER A 441 8.85 0.54 13.82
N GLY A 442 8.57 1.83 13.58
CA GLY A 442 8.95 2.55 12.38
C GLY A 442 10.46 2.55 12.12
N ALA A 443 10.85 2.39 10.85
CA ALA A 443 12.22 2.64 10.41
C ALA A 443 12.55 4.15 10.39
N VAL A 444 11.53 4.99 10.33
CA VAL A 444 11.57 6.45 10.41
C VAL A 444 10.68 6.87 11.57
N ASP A 445 11.14 7.83 12.38
CA ASP A 445 10.38 8.28 13.54
C ASP A 445 9.17 9.15 13.15
N LEU A 446 8.34 9.49 14.15
CA LEU A 446 7.12 10.28 13.97
C LEU A 446 7.41 11.67 13.36
N PHE A 447 8.62 12.20 13.51
CA PHE A 447 9.08 13.48 12.97
C PHE A 447 9.82 13.37 11.64
N MET A 448 9.69 12.23 10.95
CA MET A 448 10.32 11.94 9.66
C MET A 448 11.86 11.85 9.72
N GLN A 449 12.44 11.60 10.90
CA GLN A 449 13.86 11.38 11.05
C GLN A 449 14.20 9.89 10.91
N LYS A 450 15.23 9.59 10.13
CA LYS A 450 15.72 8.24 9.90
C LYS A 450 16.29 7.66 11.21
N LYS A 451 15.89 6.44 11.54
CA LYS A 451 16.43 5.67 12.67
C LYS A 451 17.53 4.72 12.17
N ASP A 452 18.27 4.08 13.08
CA ASP A 452 19.26 3.07 12.69
C ASP A 452 18.63 1.94 11.87
N ALA A 453 17.38 1.60 12.16
CA ALA A 453 16.57 0.66 11.41
C ALA A 453 16.37 1.02 9.91
N PHE A 454 16.37 2.32 9.56
CA PHE A 454 16.36 2.76 8.17
C PHE A 454 17.64 2.33 7.44
N TYR A 455 18.78 2.56 8.06
CA TYR A 455 20.09 2.23 7.49
C TYR A 455 20.35 0.73 7.46
N GLN A 456 19.81 -0.02 8.43
CA GLN A 456 19.83 -1.47 8.40
C GLN A 456 19.01 -2.01 7.21
N ASN A 457 17.78 -1.52 7.01
CA ASN A 457 17.02 -1.89 5.82
C ASN A 457 17.77 -1.52 4.53
N LYS A 458 18.38 -0.33 4.48
CA LYS A 458 19.17 0.10 3.32
C LYS A 458 20.32 -0.86 3.04
N SER A 459 21.04 -1.34 4.05
CA SER A 459 22.10 -2.32 3.89
C SER A 459 21.60 -3.69 3.37
N HIS A 460 20.35 -4.04 3.69
CA HIS A 460 19.75 -5.29 3.20
C HIS A 460 19.16 -5.17 1.78
N TRP A 461 18.78 -3.97 1.34
CA TRP A 461 17.91 -3.77 0.19
C TRP A 461 18.56 -3.08 -1.00
N THR A 462 19.73 -2.49 -0.83
CA THR A 462 20.44 -1.78 -1.89
C THR A 462 21.75 -2.45 -2.23
N ASP A 463 22.20 -2.29 -3.48
CA ASP A 463 23.47 -2.83 -3.97
C ASP A 463 24.59 -1.77 -3.94
N GLU A 464 24.25 -0.48 -3.77
CA GLU A 464 25.23 0.59 -3.62
C GLU A 464 25.99 0.42 -2.30
N PRO A 465 27.34 0.35 -2.31
CA PRO A 465 28.13 0.15 -1.10
C PRO A 465 27.83 1.19 -0.04
N MET A 466 27.49 0.74 1.16
CA MET A 466 27.16 1.61 2.26
C MET A 466 27.68 1.10 3.61
N VAL A 467 27.88 2.00 4.56
CA VAL A 467 28.12 1.70 5.96
C VAL A 467 27.37 2.72 6.83
N HIS A 468 26.74 2.25 7.90
CA HIS A 468 26.14 3.07 8.94
C HIS A 468 26.62 2.60 10.29
N LEU A 469 27.25 3.52 11.05
CA LEU A 469 27.84 3.24 12.35
C LEU A 469 26.92 3.72 13.46
N LEU A 470 26.69 2.88 14.45
CA LEU A 470 25.99 3.21 15.69
C LEU A 470 26.78 2.63 16.88
N PRO A 471 26.67 3.22 18.08
CA PRO A 471 25.87 4.38 18.47
C PRO A 471 26.55 5.72 18.12
N HIS A 472 25.87 6.83 18.46
CA HIS A 472 26.58 8.11 18.61
C HIS A 472 27.69 7.97 19.70
N TRP A 473 28.70 8.86 19.70
CA TRP A 473 29.81 8.77 20.65
C TRP A 473 29.72 9.84 21.75
N ASN A 474 28.54 9.95 22.42
CA ASN A 474 28.26 10.92 23.49
C ASN A 474 27.83 10.16 24.76
N PHE A 475 28.82 9.60 25.46
CA PHE A 475 28.62 8.79 26.66
C PHE A 475 29.41 9.37 27.87
N ALA A 476 29.35 10.70 28.06
CA ALA A 476 30.01 11.35 29.21
C ALA A 476 29.63 10.68 30.52
N GLY A 477 30.63 10.33 31.35
CA GLY A 477 30.48 9.58 32.59
C GLY A 477 30.61 8.06 32.44
N PHE A 478 30.86 7.57 31.22
CA PHE A 478 31.13 6.15 30.94
C PHE A 478 32.58 5.89 30.54
N GLU A 479 33.51 6.80 30.87
CA GLU A 479 34.91 6.70 30.50
C GLU A 479 35.50 5.36 30.93
N GLY A 480 36.12 4.65 29.99
CA GLY A 480 36.71 3.33 30.20
C GLY A 480 35.71 2.15 30.11
N MET A 481 34.42 2.41 30.14
CA MET A 481 33.42 1.34 29.98
C MET A 481 33.31 0.89 28.50
N PRO A 482 33.07 -0.40 28.24
CA PRO A 482 32.86 -0.89 26.87
C PRO A 482 31.54 -0.38 26.32
N ILE A 483 31.59 0.22 25.14
CA ILE A 483 30.42 0.59 24.33
C ILE A 483 30.29 -0.39 23.17
N ARG A 484 29.13 -0.99 23.03
CA ARG A 484 28.78 -1.83 21.88
C ARG A 484 28.67 -0.96 20.64
N VAL A 485 29.60 -1.14 19.70
CA VAL A 485 29.60 -0.45 18.39
C VAL A 485 29.13 -1.43 17.32
N VAL A 486 28.14 -1.05 16.57
CA VAL A 486 27.56 -1.86 15.47
C VAL A 486 27.69 -1.09 14.17
N ALA A 487 27.95 -1.80 13.08
CA ALA A 487 27.99 -1.23 11.74
C ALA A 487 27.12 -2.04 10.78
N TYR A 488 26.06 -1.41 10.27
CA TYR A 488 25.24 -1.97 9.19
C TYR A 488 25.89 -1.69 7.85
N THR A 489 26.09 -2.73 7.04
CA THR A 489 26.76 -2.64 5.74
C THR A 489 26.25 -3.72 4.78
N ASN A 490 26.39 -3.47 3.49
CA ASN A 490 26.21 -4.46 2.41
C ASN A 490 27.55 -4.86 1.76
N CYS A 491 28.69 -4.49 2.39
CA CYS A 491 30.02 -4.88 1.92
C CYS A 491 30.44 -6.21 2.56
N ASP A 492 31.34 -6.96 1.91
CA ASP A 492 31.81 -8.27 2.38
C ASP A 492 32.77 -8.18 3.58
N GLU A 493 33.37 -7.01 3.80
CA GLU A 493 34.35 -6.79 4.87
C GLU A 493 34.27 -5.37 5.41
N ILE A 494 34.49 -5.20 6.71
CA ILE A 494 34.48 -3.92 7.39
C ILE A 494 35.62 -3.84 8.41
N GLU A 495 36.23 -2.68 8.56
CA GLU A 495 37.25 -2.41 9.57
C GLU A 495 36.90 -1.15 10.35
N LEU A 496 36.91 -1.26 11.71
CA LEU A 496 36.66 -0.15 12.60
C LEU A 496 37.98 0.51 13.03
N PHE A 497 38.02 1.84 12.95
CA PHE A 497 39.14 2.64 13.41
C PHE A 497 38.71 3.58 14.54
N ARG A 498 39.54 3.70 15.54
CA ARG A 498 39.41 4.71 16.60
C ARG A 498 40.67 5.59 16.59
N ASN A 499 40.50 6.89 16.33
CA ASN A 499 41.60 7.85 16.23
C ASN A 499 42.75 7.36 15.33
N GLY A 500 42.42 6.78 14.18
CA GLY A 500 43.36 6.27 13.18
C GLY A 500 44.01 4.91 13.51
N LYS A 501 43.70 4.31 14.68
CA LYS A 501 44.13 2.95 15.03
C LYS A 501 43.03 1.95 14.79
N SER A 502 43.37 0.84 14.12
CA SER A 502 42.41 -0.26 13.89
C SER A 502 41.98 -0.86 15.24
N VAL A 503 40.67 -1.03 15.39
CA VAL A 503 40.02 -1.77 16.48
C VAL A 503 39.80 -3.23 16.10
N GLY A 504 39.70 -3.50 14.77
CA GLY A 504 39.56 -4.84 14.23
C GLY A 504 38.80 -4.84 12.92
N ARG A 505 39.05 -5.87 12.14
CA ARG A 505 38.45 -6.14 10.80
C ARG A 505 37.58 -7.37 10.90
N GLN A 506 36.41 -7.34 10.24
CA GLN A 506 35.44 -8.45 10.23
C GLN A 506 34.96 -8.71 8.81
N LYS A 507 34.78 -9.99 8.49
CA LYS A 507 34.01 -10.42 7.31
C LYS A 507 32.53 -10.41 7.67
N ILE A 508 31.71 -9.94 6.74
CA ILE A 508 30.27 -9.79 6.94
C ILE A 508 29.55 -10.80 6.03
N GLU A 509 28.66 -11.56 6.65
CA GLU A 509 27.71 -12.41 5.92
C GLU A 509 26.63 -11.54 5.28
N LYS A 510 26.04 -12.04 4.20
CA LYS A 510 24.86 -11.38 3.57
C LYS A 510 23.78 -11.11 4.62
N HIS A 511 23.30 -9.88 4.68
CA HIS A 511 22.36 -9.36 5.69
C HIS A 511 22.88 -9.33 7.14
N GLY A 512 24.17 -9.55 7.36
CA GLY A 512 24.79 -9.43 8.66
C GLY A 512 25.24 -8.00 9.01
N HIS A 513 25.95 -7.87 10.12
CA HIS A 513 26.53 -6.61 10.59
C HIS A 513 27.90 -6.84 11.21
N GLY A 514 28.70 -5.76 11.34
CA GLY A 514 29.92 -5.76 12.16
C GLY A 514 29.62 -5.32 13.58
N GLU A 515 30.33 -5.92 14.58
CA GLU A 515 30.14 -5.58 15.98
C GLU A 515 31.47 -5.57 16.76
N TRP A 516 31.69 -4.54 17.58
CA TRP A 516 32.86 -4.39 18.45
C TRP A 516 32.44 -3.87 19.83
N GLU A 517 33.20 -4.25 20.84
CA GLU A 517 33.18 -3.58 22.13
C GLU A 517 34.37 -2.61 22.25
N VAL A 518 34.08 -1.33 22.36
CA VAL A 518 35.11 -0.27 22.36
C VAL A 518 35.06 0.50 23.67
N PRO A 519 36.16 0.52 24.48
CA PRO A 519 36.19 1.33 25.67
C PRO A 519 35.94 2.80 25.34
N TYR A 520 34.98 3.44 26.05
CA TYR A 520 34.65 4.83 25.79
C TYR A 520 35.82 5.73 26.24
N ALA A 521 36.16 6.71 25.43
CA ALA A 521 36.94 7.88 25.78
C ALA A 521 36.38 9.07 24.99
N ALA A 522 36.30 10.22 25.68
CA ALA A 522 35.83 11.48 25.12
C ALA A 522 36.78 12.01 24.03
#